data_aa20be8a259a9958200cefc9c733fc00
#
_entry.id   aa20be8a259a9958200cefc9c733fc00
#
_cell.length_a   1.000
_cell.length_b   1.000
_cell.length_c   1.000
_cell.angle_alpha   90.00
_cell.angle_beta   90.00
_cell.angle_gamma   90.00
#
_symmetry.space_group_name_H-M   'P 1'
#
loop_
_entity.id
_entity.type
_entity.pdbx_description
1 polymer ?
#
loop_
_entity_poly.entity_id
_entity_poly.type
_entity_poly.pdbx_seq_one_letter_code
_entity_poly.pdbx_strand_id
1 'polypeptide(L)'
;LGDSLETYVYIGEGIANGSIRSGDQIKLKHNQSITIIGIPMDTNYSVEEDDYTFDGYSTNQVVFDGVIEAGSTQLADFVNTFEFGNLSLKKIVNGNASNTDKQFNFTITFVGAEDTYRYLGDGVEDGFIKSGDTVSLAHNQSITIIGLPNNATYSIVEEDYSKEGYTLNSTNAKGTILVGTTRSSVFTN
;
A
#
# COMPACT_ATOMS: atom_id res chain seq x y z
N LEU A 1 -19.27 23.86 -5.68
CA LEU A 1 -20.73 24.02 -5.59
C LEU A 1 -21.04 25.49 -5.31
N GLY A 2 -21.80 26.19 -6.16
CA GLY A 2 -22.39 27.52 -5.97
C GLY A 2 -21.77 28.47 -4.92
N ASP A 3 -22.61 29.26 -4.27
CA ASP A 3 -22.14 30.16 -3.20
C ASP A 3 -21.72 29.35 -1.96
N SER A 4 -20.54 29.62 -1.40
CA SER A 4 -19.88 28.86 -0.32
C SER A 4 -20.68 28.79 1.00
N LEU A 5 -21.77 29.53 1.10
CA LEU A 5 -22.63 29.58 2.28
C LEU A 5 -23.89 28.70 2.15
N GLU A 6 -24.19 28.19 0.97
CA GLU A 6 -25.41 27.40 0.73
C GLU A 6 -25.26 25.97 1.23
N THR A 7 -26.29 25.45 1.88
CA THR A 7 -26.35 24.09 2.42
C THR A 7 -27.31 23.27 1.60
N TYR A 8 -26.83 22.15 1.04
CA TYR A 8 -27.63 21.22 0.25
C TYR A 8 -27.93 19.97 1.07
N VAL A 9 -29.10 19.40 0.89
CA VAL A 9 -29.43 18.08 1.46
C VAL A 9 -28.89 17.00 0.55
N TYR A 10 -28.39 15.92 1.11
CA TYR A 10 -28.10 14.71 0.37
C TYR A 10 -28.87 13.49 0.89
N ILE A 11 -29.22 12.61 -0.03
CA ILE A 11 -29.79 11.29 0.24
C ILE A 11 -28.65 10.28 0.14
N GLY A 12 -28.43 9.50 1.21
CA GLY A 12 -27.41 8.47 1.28
C GLY A 12 -27.94 7.09 0.90
N GLU A 13 -27.13 6.31 0.21
CA GLU A 13 -27.33 4.89 0.01
C GLU A 13 -26.19 4.13 0.71
N GLY A 14 -26.55 3.25 1.64
CA GLY A 14 -25.58 2.60 2.54
C GLY A 14 -24.96 3.54 3.60
N ILE A 15 -25.39 4.78 3.66
CA ILE A 15 -25.01 5.83 4.63
C ILE A 15 -26.24 6.67 4.98
N ALA A 16 -26.25 7.31 6.14
CA ALA A 16 -27.36 8.16 6.56
C ALA A 16 -27.49 9.41 5.67
N ASN A 17 -28.72 9.89 5.50
CA ASN A 17 -29.00 11.19 4.88
C ASN A 17 -28.39 12.33 5.70
N GLY A 18 -28.07 13.42 5.05
CA GLY A 18 -27.47 14.56 5.73
C GLY A 18 -27.51 15.85 4.90
N SER A 19 -26.62 16.75 5.22
CA SER A 19 -26.41 18.00 4.50
C SER A 19 -24.95 18.28 4.28
N ILE A 20 -24.64 19.01 3.19
CA ILE A 20 -23.27 19.29 2.76
C ILE A 20 -23.20 20.72 2.19
N ARG A 21 -22.06 21.37 2.37
CA ARG A 21 -21.71 22.66 1.78
C ARG A 21 -20.52 22.51 0.83
N SER A 22 -20.29 23.53 0.04
CA SER A 22 -19.06 23.61 -0.74
C SER A 22 -17.83 23.61 0.18
N GLY A 23 -16.86 22.72 -0.09
CA GLY A 23 -15.65 22.52 0.71
C GLY A 23 -15.79 21.52 1.87
N ASP A 24 -16.99 21.01 2.17
CA ASP A 24 -17.13 19.94 3.14
C ASP A 24 -16.61 18.61 2.59
N GLN A 25 -16.09 17.77 3.49
CA GLN A 25 -15.68 16.40 3.18
C GLN A 25 -16.71 15.38 3.65
N ILE A 26 -16.87 14.32 2.89
CA ILE A 26 -17.66 13.15 3.25
C ILE A 26 -16.85 11.87 3.06
N LYS A 27 -17.00 10.92 3.98
CA LYS A 27 -16.34 9.61 3.89
C LYS A 27 -17.33 8.56 3.42
N LEU A 28 -17.04 7.95 2.29
CA LEU A 28 -17.79 6.84 1.72
C LEU A 28 -16.96 5.55 1.76
N LYS A 29 -17.62 4.43 2.05
CA LYS A 29 -17.05 3.09 1.96
C LYS A 29 -17.48 2.44 0.64
N HIS A 30 -16.93 1.28 0.34
CA HIS A 30 -17.32 0.46 -0.80
C HIS A 30 -18.85 0.32 -0.92
N ASN A 31 -19.40 0.58 -2.11
CA ASN A 31 -20.83 0.59 -2.43
C ASN A 31 -21.68 1.60 -1.64
N GLN A 32 -21.08 2.60 -1.02
CA GLN A 32 -21.83 3.73 -0.47
C GLN A 32 -21.89 4.88 -1.48
N SER A 33 -23.02 5.54 -1.54
CA SER A 33 -23.19 6.73 -2.37
C SER A 33 -24.02 7.81 -1.66
N ILE A 34 -23.90 9.03 -2.14
CA ILE A 34 -24.80 10.14 -1.80
C ILE A 34 -25.31 10.79 -3.08
N THR A 35 -26.54 11.24 -3.05
CA THR A 35 -27.11 12.11 -4.08
C THR A 35 -27.44 13.45 -3.46
N ILE A 36 -26.72 14.49 -3.87
CA ILE A 36 -26.95 15.88 -3.43
C ILE A 36 -28.10 16.41 -4.27
N ILE A 37 -29.14 16.97 -3.63
CA ILE A 37 -30.35 17.42 -4.28
C ILE A 37 -30.53 18.92 -4.16
N GLY A 38 -31.23 19.52 -5.14
CA GLY A 38 -31.59 20.93 -5.14
C GLY A 38 -30.46 21.88 -5.55
N ILE A 39 -29.41 21.39 -6.16
CA ILE A 39 -28.37 22.27 -6.73
C ILE A 39 -28.97 22.99 -7.97
N PRO A 40 -28.86 24.33 -8.05
CA PRO A 40 -29.38 25.07 -9.21
C PRO A 40 -28.70 24.64 -10.53
N MET A 41 -29.47 24.67 -11.61
CA MET A 41 -28.88 24.50 -12.95
C MET A 41 -27.80 25.56 -13.22
N ASP A 42 -26.89 25.24 -14.13
CA ASP A 42 -25.73 26.07 -14.48
C ASP A 42 -24.70 26.28 -13.35
N THR A 43 -24.86 25.57 -12.21
CA THR A 43 -23.85 25.57 -11.11
C THR A 43 -22.67 24.72 -11.50
N ASN A 44 -21.46 25.27 -11.44
CA ASN A 44 -20.24 24.47 -11.57
C ASN A 44 -20.02 23.62 -10.29
N TYR A 45 -19.59 22.38 -10.47
CA TYR A 45 -19.20 21.50 -9.37
C TYR A 45 -17.82 20.90 -9.62
N SER A 46 -17.14 20.57 -8.54
CA SER A 46 -15.95 19.73 -8.51
C SER A 46 -16.06 18.81 -7.30
N VAL A 47 -15.78 17.53 -7.50
CA VAL A 47 -15.64 16.52 -6.45
C VAL A 47 -14.26 15.93 -6.58
N GLU A 48 -13.49 16.00 -5.51
CA GLU A 48 -12.11 15.51 -5.46
C GLU A 48 -12.00 14.41 -4.40
N GLU A 49 -11.28 13.35 -4.73
CA GLU A 49 -10.93 12.28 -3.79
C GLU A 49 -9.54 12.55 -3.20
N ASP A 50 -9.39 12.31 -1.90
CA ASP A 50 -8.08 12.33 -1.24
C ASP A 50 -7.13 11.30 -1.87
N ASP A 51 -5.82 11.55 -1.84
CA ASP A 51 -4.81 10.65 -2.38
C ASP A 51 -4.58 9.45 -1.44
N TYR A 52 -4.94 8.24 -1.88
CA TYR A 52 -4.71 6.96 -1.18
C TYR A 52 -3.60 6.11 -1.81
N THR A 53 -2.74 6.69 -2.64
CA THR A 53 -1.63 5.94 -3.28
C THR A 53 -0.63 5.39 -2.27
N PHE A 54 -0.40 6.09 -1.16
CA PHE A 54 0.45 5.61 -0.06
C PHE A 54 -0.18 4.45 0.72
N ASP A 55 -1.50 4.31 0.68
CA ASP A 55 -2.23 3.18 1.26
C ASP A 55 -2.34 2.00 0.29
N GLY A 56 -1.70 2.08 -0.88
CA GLY A 56 -1.64 1.02 -1.88
C GLY A 56 -2.81 1.00 -2.85
N TYR A 57 -3.60 2.06 -2.91
CA TYR A 57 -4.70 2.17 -3.87
C TYR A 57 -4.30 2.99 -5.09
N SER A 58 -4.82 2.59 -6.26
CA SER A 58 -4.92 3.44 -7.45
C SER A 58 -6.38 3.82 -7.67
N THR A 59 -6.64 5.05 -8.12
CA THR A 59 -7.99 5.52 -8.45
C THR A 59 -8.16 5.65 -9.97
N ASN A 60 -9.39 5.45 -10.44
CA ASN A 60 -9.74 5.68 -11.84
C ASN A 60 -9.66 7.16 -12.24
N GLN A 61 -9.97 8.06 -11.29
CA GLN A 61 -9.94 9.51 -11.49
C GLN A 61 -9.87 10.23 -10.14
N VAL A 62 -9.08 11.30 -10.04
CA VAL A 62 -8.89 12.08 -8.81
C VAL A 62 -9.95 13.16 -8.66
N VAL A 63 -10.41 13.76 -9.77
CA VAL A 63 -11.35 14.87 -9.78
C VAL A 63 -12.45 14.65 -10.83
N PHE A 64 -13.70 14.80 -10.42
CA PHE A 64 -14.84 14.95 -11.32
C PHE A 64 -15.35 16.37 -11.23
N ASP A 65 -15.39 17.08 -12.35
CA ASP A 65 -15.90 18.44 -12.46
C ASP A 65 -16.90 18.56 -13.62
N GLY A 66 -17.76 19.55 -13.53
CA GLY A 66 -18.77 19.80 -14.55
C GLY A 66 -19.76 20.89 -14.17
N VAL A 67 -20.87 20.90 -14.90
CA VAL A 67 -21.98 21.83 -14.71
C VAL A 67 -23.26 21.05 -14.43
N ILE A 68 -24.06 21.51 -13.49
CA ILE A 68 -25.37 20.90 -13.19
C ILE A 68 -26.36 21.23 -14.31
N GLU A 69 -26.89 20.20 -14.93
CA GLU A 69 -27.88 20.31 -16.02
C GLU A 69 -29.30 20.09 -15.48
N ALA A 70 -30.25 20.82 -16.02
CA ALA A 70 -31.65 20.70 -15.61
C ALA A 70 -32.22 19.30 -15.86
N GLY A 71 -32.83 18.70 -14.85
CA GLY A 71 -33.51 17.40 -14.94
C GLY A 71 -32.60 16.20 -15.10
N SER A 72 -31.29 16.37 -14.90
CA SER A 72 -30.31 15.29 -14.92
C SER A 72 -29.59 15.14 -13.57
N THR A 73 -29.00 13.96 -13.34
CA THR A 73 -28.08 13.71 -12.21
C THR A 73 -26.68 13.53 -12.81
N GLN A 74 -25.74 14.36 -12.39
CA GLN A 74 -24.33 14.20 -12.75
C GLN A 74 -23.69 13.15 -11.85
N LEU A 75 -22.88 12.27 -12.41
CA LEU A 75 -22.23 11.16 -11.70
C LEU A 75 -20.74 11.44 -11.50
N ALA A 76 -20.30 11.34 -10.26
CA ALA A 76 -18.90 11.25 -9.89
C ALA A 76 -18.66 9.84 -9.29
N ASP A 77 -18.01 8.95 -10.05
CA ASP A 77 -17.82 7.54 -9.68
C ASP A 77 -16.33 7.25 -9.46
N PHE A 78 -15.93 7.20 -8.20
CA PHE A 78 -14.55 6.88 -7.78
C PHE A 78 -14.39 5.38 -7.56
N VAL A 79 -13.47 4.78 -8.30
CA VAL A 79 -13.12 3.36 -8.18
C VAL A 79 -11.68 3.24 -7.71
N ASN A 80 -11.52 2.83 -6.45
CA ASN A 80 -10.21 2.53 -5.89
C ASN A 80 -9.88 1.05 -6.02
N THR A 81 -8.74 0.76 -6.64
CA THR A 81 -8.22 -0.59 -6.78
C THR A 81 -7.01 -0.75 -5.86
N PHE A 82 -7.08 -1.72 -4.93
CA PHE A 82 -5.93 -2.07 -4.11
C PHE A 82 -4.92 -2.85 -4.94
N GLU A 83 -3.72 -2.31 -5.05
CA GLU A 83 -2.64 -2.88 -5.82
C GLU A 83 -1.51 -3.32 -4.90
N PHE A 84 -0.98 -4.53 -5.10
CA PHE A 84 0.10 -5.09 -4.28
C PHE A 84 1.17 -5.77 -5.11
N GLY A 85 2.36 -5.87 -4.50
CA GLY A 85 3.48 -6.68 -4.97
C GLY A 85 4.04 -7.52 -3.82
N ASN A 86 5.16 -8.19 -4.07
CA ASN A 86 5.80 -9.07 -3.11
C ASN A 86 7.28 -8.73 -2.95
N LEU A 87 7.87 -9.15 -1.82
CA LEU A 87 9.30 -9.05 -1.54
C LEU A 87 9.86 -10.41 -1.16
N SER A 88 10.83 -10.91 -1.90
CA SER A 88 11.57 -12.14 -1.57
C SER A 88 12.94 -11.80 -0.99
N LEU A 89 13.30 -12.44 0.10
CA LEU A 89 14.62 -12.39 0.73
C LEU A 89 15.22 -13.78 0.75
N LYS A 90 16.43 -13.95 0.18
CA LYS A 90 17.18 -15.20 0.16
C LYS A 90 18.54 -15.03 0.81
N LYS A 91 18.95 -16.04 1.61
CA LYS A 91 20.30 -16.15 2.19
C LYS A 91 21.15 -17.18 1.44
N ILE A 92 22.40 -16.80 1.14
CA ILE A 92 23.44 -17.68 0.61
C ILE A 92 24.68 -17.56 1.49
N VAL A 93 25.32 -18.68 1.80
CA VAL A 93 26.61 -18.73 2.48
C VAL A 93 27.62 -19.45 1.58
N ASN A 94 28.76 -18.83 1.32
CA ASN A 94 29.82 -19.33 0.46
C ASN A 94 31.12 -19.48 1.26
N GLY A 95 32.11 -20.20 0.67
CA GLY A 95 33.44 -20.31 1.21
C GLY A 95 33.79 -21.71 1.75
N ASN A 96 35.08 -21.99 1.91
CA ASN A 96 35.57 -23.32 2.25
C ASN A 96 35.30 -23.75 3.70
N ALA A 97 35.06 -22.79 4.59
CA ALA A 97 34.77 -23.00 6.01
C ALA A 97 33.34 -22.52 6.36
N SER A 98 32.47 -22.40 5.36
CA SER A 98 31.11 -21.93 5.58
C SER A 98 30.29 -22.88 6.44
N ASN A 99 29.61 -22.34 7.45
CA ASN A 99 28.61 -23.07 8.22
C ASN A 99 27.25 -22.83 7.58
N THR A 100 26.71 -23.82 6.87
CA THR A 100 25.43 -23.72 6.17
C THR A 100 24.21 -23.76 7.11
N ASP A 101 24.39 -24.22 8.34
CA ASP A 101 23.32 -24.29 9.33
C ASP A 101 23.24 -23.02 10.20
N LYS A 102 24.24 -22.13 10.10
CA LYS A 102 24.25 -20.86 10.82
C LYS A 102 23.09 -19.99 10.39
N GLN A 103 22.36 -19.47 11.38
CA GLN A 103 21.29 -18.50 11.19
C GLN A 103 21.86 -17.08 11.12
N PHE A 104 21.37 -16.29 10.16
CA PHE A 104 21.69 -14.88 9.96
C PHE A 104 20.41 -14.07 10.16
N ASN A 105 20.49 -13.03 10.96
CA ASN A 105 19.35 -12.18 11.31
C ASN A 105 19.19 -11.03 10.31
N PHE A 106 17.97 -10.78 9.88
CA PHE A 106 17.61 -9.73 8.93
C PHE A 106 16.52 -8.86 9.54
N THR A 107 16.78 -7.58 9.73
CA THR A 107 15.73 -6.61 10.06
C THR A 107 15.16 -6.04 8.76
N ILE A 108 13.83 -6.11 8.62
CA ILE A 108 13.12 -5.63 7.44
C ILE A 108 12.24 -4.44 7.86
N THR A 109 12.45 -3.31 7.20
CA THR A 109 11.65 -2.10 7.44
C THR A 109 10.89 -1.72 6.18
N PHE A 110 9.65 -1.25 6.36
CA PHE A 110 8.80 -0.73 5.31
C PHE A 110 8.43 0.72 5.61
N VAL A 111 8.16 1.50 4.56
CA VAL A 111 7.48 2.80 4.61
C VAL A 111 6.34 2.76 3.61
N GLY A 112 5.14 3.13 4.03
CA GLY A 112 3.92 2.97 3.24
C GLY A 112 3.36 1.53 3.26
N ALA A 113 3.72 0.74 4.31
CA ALA A 113 3.19 -0.60 4.56
C ALA A 113 3.18 -0.83 6.08
N GLU A 114 2.12 -0.34 6.73
CA GLU A 114 2.02 -0.26 8.20
C GLU A 114 1.38 -1.51 8.83
N ASP A 115 0.83 -2.42 8.03
CA ASP A 115 0.14 -3.61 8.48
C ASP A 115 1.10 -4.77 8.81
N THR A 116 0.53 -5.89 9.24
CA THR A 116 1.21 -7.17 9.39
C THR A 116 0.97 -8.01 8.14
N TYR A 117 2.05 -8.41 7.48
CA TYR A 117 2.02 -9.16 6.23
C TYR A 117 2.38 -10.62 6.46
N ARG A 118 1.73 -11.52 5.71
CA ARG A 118 2.13 -12.92 5.69
C ARG A 118 3.38 -13.09 4.83
N TYR A 119 4.30 -13.96 5.27
CA TYR A 119 5.35 -14.47 4.40
C TYR A 119 5.26 -16.00 4.27
N LEU A 120 5.66 -16.48 3.09
CA LEU A 120 5.82 -17.89 2.75
C LEU A 120 7.30 -18.22 2.86
N GLY A 121 7.63 -19.29 3.60
CA GLY A 121 8.98 -19.78 3.79
C GLY A 121 9.37 -20.87 2.77
N ASP A 122 10.66 -20.86 2.39
CA ASP A 122 11.28 -21.95 1.66
C ASP A 122 12.51 -22.39 2.47
N GLY A 123 12.45 -23.61 3.00
CA GLY A 123 13.41 -24.14 3.98
C GLY A 123 13.27 -23.52 5.39
N VAL A 124 12.24 -22.73 5.63
CA VAL A 124 11.85 -22.13 6.91
C VAL A 124 10.32 -22.08 6.98
N GLU A 125 9.75 -22.06 8.18
CA GLU A 125 8.29 -22.01 8.36
C GLU A 125 7.69 -20.69 7.85
N ASP A 126 6.42 -20.76 7.40
CA ASP A 126 5.60 -19.59 7.09
C ASP A 126 5.38 -18.75 8.36
N GLY A 127 5.14 -17.46 8.19
CA GLY A 127 4.90 -16.59 9.34
C GLY A 127 4.29 -15.24 8.94
N PHE A 128 4.38 -14.32 9.89
CA PHE A 128 3.93 -12.94 9.73
C PHE A 128 5.05 -11.98 10.07
N ILE A 129 5.05 -10.82 9.43
CA ILE A 129 6.05 -9.78 9.61
C ILE A 129 5.41 -8.38 9.48
N LYS A 130 5.88 -7.46 10.30
CA LYS A 130 5.61 -6.02 10.19
C LYS A 130 6.91 -5.24 10.07
N SER A 131 6.81 -3.96 9.75
CA SER A 131 7.97 -3.07 9.65
C SER A 131 8.79 -3.06 10.95
N GLY A 132 10.10 -3.31 10.84
CA GLY A 132 11.04 -3.38 11.94
C GLY A 132 11.26 -4.77 12.55
N ASP A 133 10.49 -5.77 12.16
CA ASP A 133 10.68 -7.14 12.63
C ASP A 133 11.95 -7.78 12.05
N THR A 134 12.43 -8.81 12.76
CA THR A 134 13.61 -9.58 12.38
C THR A 134 13.22 -11.01 12.04
N VAL A 135 13.78 -11.53 10.94
CA VAL A 135 13.73 -12.94 10.54
C VAL A 135 15.12 -13.53 10.50
N SER A 136 15.24 -14.84 10.73
CA SER A 136 16.52 -15.57 10.69
C SER A 136 16.50 -16.57 9.55
N LEU A 137 17.54 -16.57 8.72
CA LEU A 137 17.67 -17.48 7.57
C LEU A 137 19.06 -18.12 7.56
N ALA A 138 19.11 -19.42 7.28
CA ALA A 138 20.34 -20.16 6.99
C ALA A 138 20.62 -20.22 5.48
N HIS A 139 21.72 -20.87 5.10
CA HIS A 139 22.08 -21.06 3.69
C HIS A 139 20.95 -21.68 2.87
N ASN A 140 20.65 -21.09 1.71
CA ASN A 140 19.59 -21.44 0.77
C ASN A 140 18.15 -21.26 1.28
N GLN A 141 17.94 -20.82 2.52
CA GLN A 141 16.62 -20.46 2.99
C GLN A 141 16.15 -19.13 2.41
N SER A 142 14.85 -19.00 2.20
CA SER A 142 14.23 -17.77 1.75
C SER A 142 12.82 -17.58 2.33
N ILE A 143 12.36 -16.34 2.35
CA ILE A 143 10.97 -15.96 2.60
C ILE A 143 10.46 -15.11 1.44
N THR A 144 9.16 -15.17 1.19
CA THR A 144 8.46 -14.25 0.29
C THR A 144 7.32 -13.59 1.02
N ILE A 145 7.45 -12.29 1.30
CA ILE A 145 6.42 -11.45 1.91
C ILE A 145 5.43 -11.06 0.83
N ILE A 146 4.15 -11.32 1.06
CA ILE A 146 3.09 -11.17 0.06
C ILE A 146 2.11 -10.06 0.44
N GLY A 147 1.52 -9.42 -0.58
CA GLY A 147 0.47 -8.43 -0.40
C GLY A 147 0.96 -7.06 0.08
N LEU A 148 2.23 -6.71 -0.16
CA LEU A 148 2.76 -5.39 0.16
C LEU A 148 2.15 -4.32 -0.79
N PRO A 149 1.72 -3.15 -0.28
CA PRO A 149 1.17 -2.08 -1.09
C PRO A 149 2.09 -1.64 -2.22
N ASN A 150 1.51 -1.29 -3.35
CA ASN A 150 2.24 -0.66 -4.45
C ASN A 150 2.88 0.64 -3.96
N ASN A 151 4.07 0.96 -4.46
CA ASN A 151 4.91 2.10 -4.07
C ASN A 151 5.43 2.10 -2.62
N ALA A 152 5.09 1.13 -1.78
CA ALA A 152 5.78 0.96 -0.50
C ALA A 152 7.28 0.76 -0.74
N THR A 153 8.11 1.37 0.10
CA THR A 153 9.56 1.17 0.05
C THR A 153 10.01 0.20 1.13
N TYR A 154 11.07 -0.55 0.86
CA TYR A 154 11.66 -1.48 1.81
C TYR A 154 13.15 -1.26 2.00
N SER A 155 13.64 -1.62 3.17
CA SER A 155 15.07 -1.76 3.50
C SER A 155 15.29 -3.02 4.32
N ILE A 156 16.26 -3.83 3.90
CA ILE A 156 16.68 -5.05 4.59
C ILE A 156 18.11 -4.86 5.06
N VAL A 157 18.36 -5.13 6.33
CA VAL A 157 19.67 -5.04 6.98
C VAL A 157 20.00 -6.39 7.61
N GLU A 158 21.09 -7.01 7.20
CA GLU A 158 21.66 -8.15 7.88
C GLU A 158 22.49 -7.69 9.09
N GLU A 159 22.42 -8.39 10.21
CA GLU A 159 23.30 -8.17 11.35
C GLU A 159 24.76 -8.35 10.96
N ASP A 160 25.68 -7.61 11.59
CA ASP A 160 27.12 -7.68 11.29
C ASP A 160 27.77 -8.94 11.87
N TYR A 161 28.21 -9.85 10.99
CA TYR A 161 28.94 -11.08 11.33
C TYR A 161 30.43 -11.01 10.94
N SER A 162 30.98 -9.83 10.69
CA SER A 162 32.41 -9.64 10.29
C SER A 162 33.39 -10.17 11.33
N LYS A 163 33.05 -10.08 12.63
CA LYS A 163 33.86 -10.63 13.72
C LYS A 163 33.92 -12.17 13.73
N GLU A 164 32.98 -12.81 13.05
CA GLU A 164 32.94 -14.27 12.90
C GLU A 164 33.56 -14.72 11.55
N GLY A 165 34.15 -13.79 10.82
CA GLY A 165 34.87 -14.07 9.56
C GLY A 165 33.99 -14.04 8.31
N TYR A 166 32.75 -13.55 8.40
CA TYR A 166 31.87 -13.41 7.25
C TYR A 166 32.00 -12.03 6.59
N THR A 167 31.91 -12.00 5.27
CA THR A 167 31.92 -10.75 4.47
C THR A 167 30.63 -10.65 3.69
N LEU A 168 29.83 -9.63 4.00
CA LEU A 168 28.51 -9.42 3.41
C LEU A 168 28.61 -8.83 2.00
N ASN A 169 27.89 -9.43 1.05
CA ASN A 169 27.52 -8.85 -0.23
C ASN A 169 25.99 -8.96 -0.38
N SER A 170 25.33 -7.93 -0.87
CA SER A 170 23.87 -7.94 -1.06
C SER A 170 23.46 -7.31 -2.38
N THR A 171 22.35 -7.80 -2.92
CA THR A 171 21.67 -7.20 -4.07
C THR A 171 20.26 -6.80 -3.67
N ASN A 172 19.81 -5.62 -4.12
CA ASN A 172 18.48 -5.10 -3.86
C ASN A 172 18.09 -5.06 -2.37
N ALA A 173 19.04 -4.76 -1.48
CA ALA A 173 18.77 -4.60 -0.04
C ALA A 173 17.77 -3.47 0.28
N LYS A 174 17.52 -2.60 -0.67
CA LYS A 174 16.53 -1.51 -0.62
C LYS A 174 15.82 -1.39 -1.97
N GLY A 175 14.57 -0.93 -1.94
CA GLY A 175 13.82 -0.71 -3.18
C GLY A 175 12.38 -0.31 -2.94
N THR A 176 11.62 -0.30 -4.03
CA THR A 176 10.18 0.01 -4.04
C THR A 176 9.41 -1.21 -4.52
N ILE A 177 8.30 -1.51 -3.86
CA ILE A 177 7.35 -2.54 -4.27
C ILE A 177 6.60 -2.05 -5.50
N LEU A 178 6.48 -2.90 -6.52
CA LEU A 178 5.72 -2.61 -7.72
C LEU A 178 4.59 -3.63 -7.88
N VAL A 179 3.43 -3.15 -8.26
CA VAL A 179 2.24 -3.96 -8.50
C VAL A 179 2.52 -5.17 -9.40
N GLY A 180 1.97 -6.32 -9.02
CA GLY A 180 2.06 -7.56 -9.79
C GLY A 180 3.46 -8.17 -9.89
N THR A 181 4.47 -7.62 -9.17
CA THR A 181 5.84 -8.13 -9.22
C THR A 181 6.31 -8.66 -7.86
N THR A 182 7.33 -9.53 -7.90
CA THR A 182 8.10 -9.91 -6.72
C THR A 182 9.50 -9.29 -6.81
N ARG A 183 9.82 -8.40 -5.87
CA ARG A 183 11.18 -7.88 -5.70
C ARG A 183 12.03 -8.93 -5.04
N SER A 184 13.22 -9.20 -5.58
CA SER A 184 14.14 -10.22 -5.05
C SER A 184 15.37 -9.56 -4.45
N SER A 185 15.62 -9.85 -3.18
CA SER A 185 16.82 -9.46 -2.43
C SER A 185 17.63 -10.69 -2.08
N VAL A 186 18.95 -10.66 -2.34
CA VAL A 186 19.85 -11.77 -2.04
C VAL A 186 21.00 -11.25 -1.19
N PHE A 187 21.27 -11.95 -0.09
CA PHE A 187 22.38 -11.68 0.82
C PHE A 187 23.34 -12.88 0.82
N THR A 188 24.61 -12.60 0.57
CA THR A 188 25.66 -13.61 0.46
C THR A 188 26.79 -13.29 1.44
N ASN A 189 27.17 -14.27 2.24
CA ASN A 189 28.36 -14.21 3.12
C ASN A 189 29.37 -15.28 2.76
#